data_df0cb89a7ea4fea1ff67b827a80c9c23
#
_entry.id   df0cb89a7ea4fea1ff67b827a80c9c23
#
_cell.length_a   1.000
_cell.length_b   1.000
_cell.length_c   1.000
_cell.angle_alpha   90.00
_cell.angle_beta   90.00
_cell.angle_gamma   90.00
#
_symmetry.space_group_name_H-M   'P 1'
#
loop_
_entity.id
_entity.type
_entity.pdbx_description
1 polymer ?
#
loop_
_entity_poly.entity_id
_entity_poly.type
_entity_poly.pdbx_seq_one_letter_code
_entity_poly.pdbx_strand_id
1 'polypeptide(L)'
;MSISQEYKNPIVRQAADPFVYKHSDGYYYFTASVPEYDRIEIRRAKTIEELGSILPTVVWRKHMDGEMSAYIWAPEIHFIDDKWYIYFAAAKANDPKKDMFDHRIYVLENLSPNPLEGHWLEKGQLKTNYESFALDATTFQHKGVRYLVWPQNDPNIKGNSNLYIAKLSNPWTISGKQVMISKPEYPWECIGFSVNEGPAVIKKNGKIFISYSASATDYNYCIGLLTADDTNDLLNPLSWSKSSVPVFTTSYENNQYGPGHNSFTVSEDNQTDILIYHARNYKEIEGISLDDPNRHARAQKLTWNDDGTPHFGSPVADFN
;
A
#
# COMPACT_ATOMS: atom_id res chain seq x y z
N MET A 1 -20.18 -21.92 12.84
CA MET A 1 -19.81 -21.10 14.00
C MET A 1 -19.48 -19.74 13.46
N SER A 2 -20.25 -18.69 13.82
CA SER A 2 -19.96 -17.30 13.42
C SER A 2 -18.57 -16.95 13.98
N ILE A 3 -17.61 -16.68 13.09
CA ILE A 3 -16.32 -16.11 13.49
C ILE A 3 -16.67 -14.73 14.03
N SER A 4 -16.50 -14.50 15.32
CA SER A 4 -16.76 -13.19 15.91
C SER A 4 -15.90 -12.17 15.19
N GLN A 5 -16.53 -11.18 14.59
CA GLN A 5 -15.87 -10.05 13.94
C GLN A 5 -15.04 -9.32 15.00
N GLU A 6 -13.72 -9.30 14.82
CA GLU A 6 -12.81 -8.71 15.81
C GLU A 6 -12.72 -7.19 15.74
N TYR A 7 -12.94 -6.60 14.55
CA TYR A 7 -12.89 -5.16 14.30
C TYR A 7 -14.23 -4.65 13.79
N LYS A 8 -14.65 -3.48 14.24
CA LYS A 8 -15.84 -2.80 13.73
C LYS A 8 -15.53 -2.13 12.39
N ASN A 9 -15.66 -2.90 11.33
CA ASN A 9 -15.43 -2.41 9.98
C ASN A 9 -16.61 -1.59 9.43
N PRO A 10 -16.34 -0.57 8.59
CA PRO A 10 -15.01 -0.08 8.23
C PRO A 10 -14.32 0.66 9.40
N ILE A 11 -13.01 0.44 9.55
CA ILE A 11 -12.22 1.13 10.60
C ILE A 11 -12.02 2.61 10.30
N VAL A 12 -11.88 2.99 9.02
CA VAL A 12 -11.86 4.39 8.57
C VAL A 12 -12.63 4.49 7.25
N ARG A 13 -13.59 5.41 7.19
CA ARG A 13 -14.36 5.65 5.96
C ARG A 13 -13.59 6.53 4.98
N GLN A 14 -13.81 6.32 3.67
CA GLN A 14 -13.21 7.13 2.59
C GLN A 14 -11.68 7.27 2.73
N ALA A 15 -11.04 6.12 2.91
CA ALA A 15 -9.61 6.00 3.14
C ALA A 15 -9.06 4.87 2.24
N ALA A 16 -8.80 5.21 0.99
CA ALA A 16 -8.20 4.30 0.03
C ALA A 16 -6.71 4.09 0.35
N ASP A 17 -6.15 2.97 -0.10
CA ASP A 17 -4.73 2.68 0.02
C ASP A 17 -4.23 2.78 1.48
N PRO A 18 -4.90 2.10 2.44
CA PRO A 18 -4.68 2.31 3.87
C PRO A 18 -3.35 1.70 4.32
N PHE A 19 -2.56 2.48 5.05
CA PHE A 19 -1.34 2.03 5.66
C PHE A 19 -1.36 2.26 7.18
N VAL A 20 -1.04 1.22 7.95
CA VAL A 20 -1.00 1.28 9.42
C VAL A 20 0.38 0.86 9.92
N TYR A 21 1.08 1.79 10.55
CA TYR A 21 2.34 1.56 11.22
C TYR A 21 2.15 1.49 12.73
N LYS A 22 2.48 0.36 13.36
CA LYS A 22 2.54 0.26 14.81
C LYS A 22 3.95 0.60 15.29
N HIS A 23 4.08 1.68 16.06
CA HIS A 23 5.36 2.15 16.59
C HIS A 23 5.63 1.62 18.01
N SER A 24 6.90 1.62 18.40
CA SER A 24 7.36 1.17 19.74
C SER A 24 6.82 2.00 20.90
N ASP A 25 6.28 3.20 20.64
CA ASP A 25 5.56 4.02 21.62
C ASP A 25 4.16 3.46 21.97
N GLY A 26 3.76 2.37 21.32
CA GLY A 26 2.49 1.69 21.52
C GLY A 26 1.31 2.35 20.80
N TYR A 27 1.55 3.29 19.88
CA TYR A 27 0.53 3.87 19.01
C TYR A 27 0.55 3.27 17.60
N TYR A 28 -0.61 3.28 17.00
CA TYR A 28 -0.81 3.08 15.57
C TYR A 28 -0.83 4.44 14.86
N TYR A 29 -0.13 4.52 13.77
CA TYR A 29 -0.10 5.66 12.87
C TYR A 29 -0.72 5.22 11.54
N PHE A 30 -1.80 5.89 11.14
CA PHE A 30 -2.56 5.56 9.95
C PHE A 30 -2.44 6.67 8.92
N THR A 31 -2.17 6.29 7.69
CA THR A 31 -2.24 7.15 6.50
C THR A 31 -3.07 6.47 5.42
N ALA A 32 -3.63 7.26 4.50
CA ALA A 32 -4.39 6.78 3.35
C ALA A 32 -4.48 7.87 2.28
N SER A 33 -4.86 7.51 1.07
CA SER A 33 -5.30 8.47 0.06
C SER A 33 -6.62 9.09 0.50
N VAL A 34 -6.66 10.42 0.60
CA VAL A 34 -7.90 11.16 0.87
C VAL A 34 -8.67 11.38 -0.44
N PRO A 35 -10.02 11.47 -0.42
CA PRO A 35 -10.81 11.60 -1.65
C PRO A 35 -10.45 12.78 -2.54
N GLU A 36 -10.00 13.89 -1.96
CA GLU A 36 -9.60 15.11 -2.68
C GLU A 36 -8.22 15.01 -3.33
N TYR A 37 -7.41 14.02 -2.95
CA TYR A 37 -6.04 13.80 -3.44
C TYR A 37 -5.14 15.05 -3.36
N ASP A 38 -5.30 15.85 -2.30
CA ASP A 38 -4.67 17.17 -2.16
C ASP A 38 -3.74 17.32 -0.95
N ARG A 39 -3.65 16.28 -0.09
CA ARG A 39 -2.92 16.34 1.17
C ARG A 39 -2.56 14.97 1.71
N ILE A 40 -1.70 14.97 2.70
CA ILE A 40 -1.37 13.81 3.52
C ILE A 40 -1.83 14.06 4.95
N GLU A 41 -2.55 13.11 5.51
CA GLU A 41 -3.08 13.12 6.87
C GLU A 41 -2.54 11.95 7.67
N ILE A 42 -2.33 12.15 8.97
CA ILE A 42 -2.00 11.10 9.92
C ILE A 42 -3.07 11.04 11.01
N ARG A 43 -3.54 9.83 11.31
CA ARG A 43 -4.30 9.53 12.52
C ARG A 43 -3.41 8.75 13.49
N ARG A 44 -3.46 9.07 14.78
CA ARG A 44 -2.68 8.40 15.82
C ARG A 44 -3.61 7.89 16.91
N ALA A 45 -3.63 6.60 17.17
CA ALA A 45 -4.51 5.95 18.14
C ALA A 45 -3.80 4.85 18.93
N LYS A 46 -4.35 4.46 20.07
CA LYS A 46 -3.85 3.33 20.87
C LYS A 46 -4.34 1.99 20.35
N THR A 47 -5.48 1.98 19.66
CA THR A 47 -6.08 0.78 19.08
C THR A 47 -6.43 1.02 17.61
N ILE A 48 -6.52 -0.06 16.83
CA ILE A 48 -6.94 0.00 15.43
C ILE A 48 -8.38 0.53 15.31
N GLU A 49 -9.27 0.14 16.23
CA GLU A 49 -10.67 0.58 16.22
C GLU A 49 -10.84 2.09 16.44
N GLU A 50 -9.99 2.70 17.27
CA GLU A 50 -10.04 4.15 17.55
C GLU A 50 -9.67 5.00 16.33
N LEU A 51 -8.96 4.45 15.33
CA LEU A 51 -8.49 5.20 14.15
C LEU A 51 -9.64 5.94 13.43
N GLY A 52 -10.83 5.33 13.36
CA GLY A 52 -12.00 5.93 12.71
C GLY A 52 -12.60 7.12 13.47
N SER A 53 -12.43 7.17 14.78
CA SER A 53 -12.97 8.23 15.65
C SER A 53 -12.00 9.40 15.89
N ILE A 54 -10.70 9.19 15.64
CA ILE A 54 -9.68 10.23 15.79
C ILE A 54 -9.73 11.18 14.59
N LEU A 55 -9.73 12.48 14.88
CA LEU A 55 -9.59 13.49 13.84
C LEU A 55 -8.18 13.41 13.21
N PRO A 56 -8.07 13.42 11.89
CA PRO A 56 -6.77 13.39 11.24
C PRO A 56 -6.02 14.72 11.43
N THR A 57 -4.70 14.63 11.50
CA THR A 57 -3.81 15.79 11.42
C THR A 57 -3.25 15.90 10.01
N VAL A 58 -3.51 17.01 9.34
CA VAL A 58 -2.89 17.31 8.04
C VAL A 58 -1.43 17.66 8.28
N VAL A 59 -0.53 16.86 7.70
CA VAL A 59 0.93 17.03 7.90
C VAL A 59 1.62 17.62 6.68
N TRP A 60 1.02 17.49 5.48
CA TRP A 60 1.55 18.06 4.26
C TRP A 60 0.43 18.31 3.23
N ARG A 61 0.61 19.33 2.37
CA ARG A 61 -0.34 19.65 1.28
C ARG A 61 0.38 19.72 -0.04
N LYS A 62 -0.32 19.37 -1.12
CA LYS A 62 0.18 19.47 -2.48
C LYS A 62 0.62 20.90 -2.82
N HIS A 63 1.57 21.02 -3.71
CA HIS A 63 1.96 22.31 -4.28
C HIS A 63 0.86 22.91 -5.15
N MET A 64 0.94 24.19 -5.41
CA MET A 64 0.02 24.91 -6.31
C MET A 64 0.29 24.57 -7.77
N ASP A 65 1.56 24.35 -8.11
CA ASP A 65 2.02 24.00 -9.46
C ASP A 65 3.32 23.16 -9.40
N GLY A 66 3.80 22.71 -10.57
CA GLY A 66 5.03 21.94 -10.66
C GLY A 66 4.92 20.52 -10.11
N GLU A 67 6.00 20.02 -9.57
CA GLU A 67 6.04 18.71 -8.93
C GLU A 67 5.13 18.65 -7.71
N MET A 68 4.55 17.46 -7.42
CA MET A 68 3.68 17.22 -6.26
C MET A 68 2.44 18.16 -6.21
N SER A 69 1.93 18.58 -7.35
CA SER A 69 0.79 19.53 -7.41
C SER A 69 -0.56 18.88 -7.70
N ALA A 70 -0.61 17.56 -7.99
CA ALA A 70 -1.84 16.84 -8.28
C ALA A 70 -1.77 15.38 -7.83
N TYR A 71 -2.95 14.80 -7.57
CA TYR A 71 -3.16 13.37 -7.33
C TYR A 71 -2.19 12.78 -6.30
N ILE A 72 -2.30 13.24 -5.06
CA ILE A 72 -1.51 12.73 -3.93
C ILE A 72 -2.07 11.39 -3.52
N TRP A 73 -1.34 10.30 -3.83
CA TRP A 73 -1.80 8.92 -3.65
C TRP A 73 -0.91 8.11 -2.72
N ALA A 74 -1.53 7.13 -2.07
CA ALA A 74 -0.92 6.03 -1.33
C ALA A 74 0.25 6.45 -0.40
N PRO A 75 0.03 7.37 0.55
CA PRO A 75 1.06 7.71 1.51
C PRO A 75 1.28 6.56 2.50
N GLU A 76 2.55 6.15 2.68
CA GLU A 76 2.98 5.19 3.70
C GLU A 76 3.94 5.84 4.69
N ILE A 77 3.62 5.76 5.98
CA ILE A 77 4.48 6.28 7.06
C ILE A 77 5.38 5.20 7.63
N HIS A 78 6.68 5.47 7.72
CA HIS A 78 7.70 4.56 8.23
C HIS A 78 8.60 5.25 9.24
N PHE A 79 9.05 4.51 10.26
CA PHE A 79 10.07 4.97 11.21
C PHE A 79 11.39 4.24 10.90
N ILE A 80 12.42 5.00 10.51
CA ILE A 80 13.69 4.47 10.02
C ILE A 80 14.82 5.29 10.64
N ASP A 81 15.76 4.62 11.32
CA ASP A 81 16.94 5.26 11.91
C ASP A 81 16.58 6.50 12.73
N ASP A 82 15.63 6.32 13.66
CA ASP A 82 15.12 7.33 14.60
C ASP A 82 14.43 8.55 13.95
N LYS A 83 13.94 8.41 12.72
CA LYS A 83 13.24 9.44 11.97
C LYS A 83 11.98 8.89 11.30
N TRP A 84 11.03 9.79 11.05
CA TRP A 84 9.83 9.46 10.30
C TRP A 84 9.99 9.81 8.82
N TYR A 85 9.49 8.92 7.98
CA TYR A 85 9.44 9.10 6.53
C TYR A 85 8.04 8.81 6.00
N ILE A 86 7.60 9.57 5.01
CA ILE A 86 6.40 9.26 4.24
C ILE A 86 6.82 9.09 2.79
N TYR A 87 6.51 7.92 2.21
CA TYR A 87 6.57 7.66 0.78
C TYR A 87 5.18 7.90 0.21
N PHE A 88 5.08 8.60 -0.91
CA PHE A 88 3.81 8.85 -1.58
C PHE A 88 4.02 9.07 -3.06
N ALA A 89 2.94 8.93 -3.84
CA ALA A 89 2.94 9.23 -5.25
C ALA A 89 2.24 10.57 -5.52
N ALA A 90 2.76 11.33 -6.47
CA ALA A 90 2.18 12.58 -6.91
C ALA A 90 2.44 12.86 -8.38
N ALA A 91 1.52 13.56 -9.03
CA ALA A 91 1.63 14.04 -10.41
C ALA A 91 1.80 15.57 -10.47
N LYS A 92 1.99 16.09 -11.68
CA LYS A 92 2.02 17.53 -11.98
C LYS A 92 0.65 17.97 -12.50
N ALA A 93 0.16 19.13 -12.04
CA ALA A 93 -1.12 19.69 -12.45
C ALA A 93 -0.98 20.53 -13.74
N ASN A 94 -0.72 19.90 -14.88
CA ASN A 94 -0.71 20.60 -16.17
C ASN A 94 -1.99 20.35 -16.98
N ASP A 95 -2.49 19.12 -16.98
CA ASP A 95 -3.76 18.72 -17.61
C ASP A 95 -4.35 17.56 -16.81
N PRO A 96 -5.38 17.79 -15.98
CA PRO A 96 -5.94 16.77 -15.09
C PRO A 96 -6.35 15.46 -15.80
N LYS A 97 -6.68 15.51 -17.09
CA LYS A 97 -7.06 14.31 -17.84
C LYS A 97 -5.86 13.51 -18.36
N LYS A 98 -4.71 14.15 -18.56
CA LYS A 98 -3.49 13.51 -19.05
C LYS A 98 -2.57 13.11 -17.89
N ASP A 99 -2.63 13.85 -16.79
CA ASP A 99 -1.66 13.75 -15.69
C ASP A 99 -2.04 12.69 -14.64
N MET A 100 -3.25 12.11 -14.72
CA MET A 100 -3.72 11.05 -13.79
C MET A 100 -2.77 9.85 -13.70
N PHE A 101 -1.94 9.60 -14.71
CA PHE A 101 -0.97 8.50 -14.75
C PHE A 101 0.46 8.98 -14.99
N ASP A 102 0.79 10.21 -14.58
CA ASP A 102 2.16 10.76 -14.64
C ASP A 102 2.81 10.89 -13.25
N HIS A 103 2.46 9.99 -12.34
CA HIS A 103 2.99 9.97 -10.99
C HIS A 103 4.48 9.66 -10.95
N ARG A 104 5.13 10.23 -9.94
CA ARG A 104 6.45 9.86 -9.45
C ARG A 104 6.38 9.65 -7.94
N ILE A 105 7.35 8.91 -7.41
CA ILE A 105 7.46 8.67 -5.98
C ILE A 105 8.24 9.81 -5.34
N TYR A 106 7.71 10.34 -4.23
CA TYR A 106 8.34 11.37 -3.43
C TYR A 106 8.48 10.92 -1.98
N VAL A 107 9.41 11.55 -1.26
CA VAL A 107 9.71 11.21 0.12
C VAL A 107 9.71 12.47 0.97
N LEU A 108 9.03 12.39 2.13
CA LEU A 108 9.09 13.38 3.19
C LEU A 108 9.86 12.81 4.38
N GLU A 109 10.58 13.67 5.12
CA GLU A 109 11.32 13.33 6.33
C GLU A 109 10.87 14.23 7.47
N ASN A 110 10.64 13.66 8.66
CA ASN A 110 10.37 14.43 9.88
C ASN A 110 11.32 13.97 11.00
N LEU A 111 11.99 14.92 11.62
CA LEU A 111 12.97 14.68 12.68
C LEU A 111 12.35 14.71 14.08
N SER A 112 11.08 15.09 14.21
CA SER A 112 10.37 15.09 15.50
C SER A 112 10.11 13.66 15.97
N PRO A 113 10.23 13.36 17.27
CA PRO A 113 9.80 12.07 17.82
C PRO A 113 8.30 11.76 17.59
N ASN A 114 7.46 12.81 17.53
CA ASN A 114 6.06 12.72 17.22
C ASN A 114 5.81 13.20 15.78
N PRO A 115 5.37 12.34 14.84
CA PRO A 115 5.19 12.72 13.43
C PRO A 115 4.01 13.68 13.19
N LEU A 116 3.16 13.91 14.20
CA LEU A 116 2.10 14.92 14.14
C LEU A 116 2.62 16.34 14.45
N GLU A 117 3.87 16.45 14.86
CA GLU A 117 4.56 17.70 15.22
C GLU A 117 5.79 17.91 14.32
N GLY A 118 6.38 19.10 14.40
CA GLY A 118 7.57 19.46 13.63
C GLY A 118 7.26 19.72 12.16
N HIS A 119 8.30 19.67 11.35
CA HIS A 119 8.20 19.93 9.91
C HIS A 119 8.51 18.68 9.10
N TRP A 120 7.71 18.42 8.08
CA TRP A 120 7.97 17.43 7.07
C TRP A 120 8.80 18.04 5.94
N LEU A 121 10.05 17.60 5.82
CA LEU A 121 11.01 18.08 4.84
C LEU A 121 10.90 17.26 3.56
N GLU A 122 10.70 17.91 2.44
CA GLU A 122 10.68 17.28 1.13
C GLU A 122 12.10 16.83 0.73
N LYS A 123 12.27 15.54 0.47
CA LYS A 123 13.53 14.95 -0.03
C LYS A 123 13.56 14.93 -1.57
N GLY A 124 12.47 15.35 -2.20
CA GLY A 124 12.30 15.32 -3.65
C GLY A 124 11.89 13.97 -4.20
N GLN A 125 11.95 13.84 -5.51
CA GLN A 125 11.61 12.60 -6.22
C GLN A 125 12.62 11.50 -5.92
N LEU A 126 12.13 10.32 -5.56
CA LEU A 126 12.92 9.10 -5.51
C LEU A 126 13.19 8.66 -6.96
N LYS A 127 14.44 8.82 -7.41
CA LYS A 127 14.83 8.53 -8.79
C LYS A 127 14.91 7.03 -9.05
N THR A 128 14.21 6.57 -10.07
CA THR A 128 14.23 5.19 -10.59
C THR A 128 14.96 5.15 -11.94
N ASN A 129 15.13 3.95 -12.53
CA ASN A 129 15.79 3.80 -13.82
C ASN A 129 14.97 4.36 -15.00
N TYR A 130 13.65 4.54 -14.81
CA TYR A 130 12.74 5.06 -15.84
C TYR A 130 12.09 6.36 -15.38
N GLU A 131 12.00 7.35 -16.25
CA GLU A 131 11.14 8.52 -16.05
C GLU A 131 9.74 8.21 -16.57
N SER A 132 9.04 7.33 -15.85
CA SER A 132 7.71 6.82 -16.19
C SER A 132 6.81 6.79 -14.96
N PHE A 133 5.54 6.52 -15.15
CA PHE A 133 4.56 6.33 -14.08
C PHE A 133 5.08 5.37 -13.01
N ALA A 134 5.24 5.85 -11.78
CA ALA A 134 5.70 5.11 -10.62
C ALA A 134 4.96 5.58 -9.36
N LEU A 135 4.57 4.64 -8.50
CA LEU A 135 3.69 4.92 -7.36
C LEU A 135 3.89 3.91 -6.22
N ASP A 136 3.08 3.97 -5.17
CA ASP A 136 2.84 2.95 -4.13
C ASP A 136 4.11 2.32 -3.54
N ALA A 137 5.13 3.14 -3.26
CA ALA A 137 6.39 2.62 -2.76
C ALA A 137 6.29 2.18 -1.31
N THR A 138 6.68 0.95 -1.03
CA THR A 138 6.86 0.43 0.33
C THR A 138 8.32 0.08 0.60
N THR A 139 8.73 0.11 1.86
CA THR A 139 10.11 -0.23 2.25
C THR A 139 10.15 -1.20 3.41
N PHE A 140 11.15 -2.08 3.40
CA PHE A 140 11.40 -3.02 4.48
C PHE A 140 12.90 -3.27 4.66
N GLN A 141 13.27 -3.71 5.87
CA GLN A 141 14.64 -4.11 6.17
C GLN A 141 14.76 -5.64 6.23
N HIS A 142 15.80 -6.17 5.59
CA HIS A 142 16.13 -7.59 5.65
C HIS A 142 17.64 -7.79 5.74
N LYS A 143 18.12 -8.54 6.75
CA LYS A 143 19.54 -8.83 7.01
C LYS A 143 20.45 -7.58 6.95
N GLY A 144 20.00 -6.51 7.60
CA GLY A 144 20.74 -5.25 7.67
C GLY A 144 20.67 -4.37 6.41
N VAL A 145 20.01 -4.84 5.35
CA VAL A 145 19.82 -4.10 4.10
C VAL A 145 18.38 -3.59 4.01
N ARG A 146 18.20 -2.32 3.64
CA ARG A 146 16.89 -1.75 3.35
C ARG A 146 16.58 -1.90 1.87
N TYR A 147 15.36 -2.34 1.61
CA TYR A 147 14.82 -2.52 0.26
C TYR A 147 13.63 -1.59 0.06
N LEU A 148 13.44 -1.16 -1.18
CA LEU A 148 12.24 -0.54 -1.70
C LEU A 148 11.56 -1.50 -2.66
N VAL A 149 10.23 -1.57 -2.59
CA VAL A 149 9.39 -2.25 -3.58
C VAL A 149 8.38 -1.23 -4.09
N TRP A 150 8.21 -1.15 -5.41
CA TRP A 150 7.28 -0.19 -6.01
C TRP A 150 6.78 -0.67 -7.36
N PRO A 151 5.56 -0.30 -7.75
CA PRO A 151 5.08 -0.45 -9.12
C PRO A 151 5.60 0.66 -10.03
N GLN A 152 5.94 0.29 -11.27
CA GLN A 152 6.35 1.24 -12.29
C GLN A 152 5.98 0.76 -13.69
N ASN A 153 5.59 1.69 -14.55
CA ASN A 153 5.45 1.44 -15.97
C ASN A 153 6.84 1.21 -16.61
N ASP A 154 6.97 0.08 -17.29
CA ASP A 154 8.13 -0.19 -18.12
C ASP A 154 7.81 0.22 -19.56
N PRO A 155 8.57 1.12 -20.18
CA PRO A 155 8.30 1.59 -21.55
C PRO A 155 8.41 0.47 -22.62
N ASN A 156 9.02 -0.66 -22.27
CA ASN A 156 9.21 -1.81 -23.18
C ASN A 156 8.17 -2.93 -22.94
N ILE A 157 7.31 -2.80 -21.94
CA ILE A 157 6.32 -3.82 -21.57
C ILE A 157 4.92 -3.22 -21.68
N LYS A 158 4.05 -3.89 -22.41
CA LYS A 158 2.64 -3.47 -22.50
C LYS A 158 1.95 -3.67 -21.15
N GLY A 159 1.26 -2.65 -20.67
CA GLY A 159 0.52 -2.64 -19.41
C GLY A 159 0.75 -1.35 -18.65
N ASN A 160 0.16 -1.26 -17.46
CA ASN A 160 0.21 -0.03 -16.66
C ASN A 160 1.41 -0.03 -15.69
N SER A 161 1.59 -1.12 -14.92
CA SER A 161 2.67 -1.17 -13.94
C SER A 161 3.14 -2.59 -13.64
N ASN A 162 4.43 -2.71 -13.35
CA ASN A 162 5.12 -3.93 -12.95
C ASN A 162 5.82 -3.67 -11.62
N LEU A 163 6.00 -4.69 -10.78
CA LEU A 163 6.69 -4.55 -9.50
C LEU A 163 8.20 -4.63 -9.66
N TYR A 164 8.88 -3.67 -9.06
CA TYR A 164 10.32 -3.60 -8.96
C TYR A 164 10.78 -3.65 -7.51
N ILE A 165 11.99 -4.14 -7.30
CA ILE A 165 12.71 -4.10 -6.03
C ILE A 165 14.11 -3.53 -6.24
N ALA A 166 14.61 -2.77 -5.27
CA ALA A 166 15.98 -2.27 -5.23
C ALA A 166 16.45 -2.09 -3.78
N LYS A 167 17.76 -2.03 -3.58
CA LYS A 167 18.35 -1.60 -2.31
C LYS A 167 18.28 -0.08 -2.18
N LEU A 168 18.17 0.40 -0.95
CA LEU A 168 18.30 1.81 -0.63
C LEU A 168 19.65 2.07 0.07
N SER A 169 20.35 3.15 -0.31
CA SER A 169 21.53 3.66 0.41
C SER A 169 21.15 4.61 1.56
N ASN A 170 20.02 5.26 1.43
CA ASN A 170 19.31 6.05 2.44
C ASN A 170 17.81 6.00 2.10
N PRO A 171 16.89 6.47 2.94
CA PRO A 171 15.45 6.31 2.71
C PRO A 171 14.89 6.89 1.40
N TRP A 172 15.61 7.72 0.69
CA TRP A 172 15.14 8.36 -0.56
C TRP A 172 16.06 8.14 -1.76
N THR A 173 17.04 7.21 -1.67
CA THR A 173 18.01 6.97 -2.77
C THR A 173 18.19 5.49 -3.04
N ILE A 174 17.81 5.06 -4.24
CA ILE A 174 18.10 3.69 -4.73
C ILE A 174 19.60 3.50 -4.92
N SER A 175 20.10 2.35 -4.50
CA SER A 175 21.48 1.91 -4.67
C SER A 175 21.55 0.64 -5.52
N GLY A 176 22.29 0.70 -6.60
CA GLY A 176 22.51 -0.45 -7.48
C GLY A 176 21.35 -0.71 -8.45
N LYS A 177 21.07 -1.98 -8.71
CA LYS A 177 20.08 -2.39 -9.72
C LYS A 177 18.64 -2.27 -9.21
N GLN A 178 17.78 -1.74 -10.08
CA GLN A 178 16.34 -1.93 -10.05
C GLN A 178 16.03 -3.26 -10.76
N VAL A 179 15.32 -4.14 -10.09
CA VAL A 179 15.00 -5.48 -10.59
C VAL A 179 13.49 -5.67 -10.64
N MET A 180 12.95 -6.06 -11.78
CA MET A 180 11.54 -6.43 -11.91
C MET A 180 11.31 -7.82 -11.30
N ILE A 181 10.38 -7.92 -10.36
CA ILE A 181 10.03 -9.16 -9.66
C ILE A 181 8.64 -9.68 -10.00
N SER A 182 7.79 -8.85 -10.61
CA SER A 182 6.47 -9.26 -11.12
C SER A 182 6.01 -8.35 -12.24
N LYS A 183 5.23 -8.90 -13.15
CA LYS A 183 4.45 -8.18 -14.17
C LYS A 183 3.06 -8.81 -14.27
N PRO A 184 2.02 -8.07 -14.69
CA PRO A 184 0.72 -8.66 -14.99
C PRO A 184 0.84 -9.70 -16.11
N GLU A 185 0.49 -10.95 -15.84
CA GLU A 185 0.58 -12.05 -16.81
C GLU A 185 -0.60 -13.01 -16.74
N TYR A 186 -1.27 -13.10 -15.59
CA TYR A 186 -2.49 -13.91 -15.46
C TYR A 186 -3.72 -13.10 -15.87
N PRO A 187 -4.77 -13.76 -16.45
CA PRO A 187 -6.00 -13.06 -16.85
C PRO A 187 -6.63 -12.22 -15.73
N TRP A 188 -6.56 -12.71 -14.48
CA TRP A 188 -7.11 -12.02 -13.32
C TRP A 188 -6.31 -10.77 -12.90
N GLU A 189 -5.12 -10.56 -13.44
CA GLU A 189 -4.31 -9.37 -13.20
C GLU A 189 -4.56 -8.26 -14.24
N CYS A 190 -5.37 -8.55 -15.29
CA CYS A 190 -5.47 -7.69 -16.48
C CYS A 190 -6.92 -7.27 -16.79
N ILE A 191 -7.85 -7.39 -15.84
CA ILE A 191 -9.25 -7.00 -16.05
C ILE A 191 -9.36 -5.48 -15.94
N GLY A 192 -9.69 -4.81 -17.03
CA GLY A 192 -9.77 -3.36 -17.13
C GLY A 192 -8.40 -2.69 -17.26
N PHE A 193 -7.49 -2.94 -16.32
CA PHE A 193 -6.10 -2.50 -16.35
C PHE A 193 -5.15 -3.66 -16.08
N SER A 194 -4.00 -3.65 -16.77
CA SER A 194 -2.92 -4.62 -16.53
C SER A 194 -1.95 -4.03 -15.52
N VAL A 195 -2.17 -4.31 -14.24
CA VAL A 195 -1.40 -3.74 -13.13
C VAL A 195 -0.93 -4.80 -12.16
N ASN A 196 0.28 -4.61 -11.61
CA ASN A 196 0.69 -5.10 -10.31
C ASN A 196 1.09 -3.86 -9.51
N GLU A 197 0.37 -3.54 -8.44
CA GLU A 197 0.51 -2.31 -7.67
C GLU A 197 0.27 -2.53 -6.17
N GLY A 198 0.37 -1.48 -5.34
CA GLY A 198 0.07 -1.55 -3.91
C GLY A 198 0.83 -2.65 -3.16
N PRO A 199 2.17 -2.79 -3.31
CA PRO A 199 2.90 -3.86 -2.65
C PRO A 199 2.94 -3.66 -1.13
N ALA A 200 2.76 -4.75 -0.39
CA ALA A 200 2.98 -4.77 1.06
C ALA A 200 3.80 -5.99 1.46
N VAL A 201 4.68 -5.82 2.44
CA VAL A 201 5.66 -6.86 2.81
C VAL A 201 5.39 -7.39 4.20
N ILE A 202 5.35 -8.72 4.33
CA ILE A 202 5.35 -9.40 5.62
C ILE A 202 6.41 -10.50 5.63
N LYS A 203 7.15 -10.62 6.74
CA LYS A 203 8.20 -11.63 6.92
C LYS A 203 7.79 -12.57 8.05
N LYS A 204 7.70 -13.85 7.75
CA LYS A 204 7.38 -14.89 8.74
C LYS A 204 7.79 -16.28 8.24
N ASN A 205 7.98 -17.19 9.16
CA ASN A 205 8.22 -18.62 8.88
C ASN A 205 9.40 -18.86 7.92
N GLY A 206 10.48 -18.07 8.00
CA GLY A 206 11.64 -18.18 7.12
C GLY A 206 11.39 -17.69 5.68
N LYS A 207 10.32 -16.96 5.46
CA LYS A 207 9.92 -16.46 4.14
C LYS A 207 9.65 -14.94 4.16
N ILE A 208 9.77 -14.36 2.99
CA ILE A 208 9.34 -12.98 2.70
C ILE A 208 8.18 -13.07 1.72
N PHE A 209 7.06 -12.46 2.09
CA PHE A 209 5.87 -12.36 1.26
C PHE A 209 5.68 -10.92 0.83
N ILE A 210 5.39 -10.71 -0.45
CA ILE A 210 4.95 -9.44 -1.01
C ILE A 210 3.56 -9.66 -1.57
N SER A 211 2.54 -9.13 -0.91
CA SER A 211 1.21 -9.00 -1.51
C SER A 211 1.20 -7.82 -2.47
N TYR A 212 0.41 -7.91 -3.51
CA TYR A 212 0.24 -6.83 -4.48
C TYR A 212 -1.19 -6.84 -5.02
N SER A 213 -1.66 -5.70 -5.48
CA SER A 213 -2.99 -5.58 -6.06
C SER A 213 -2.95 -5.63 -7.58
N ALA A 214 -4.05 -6.07 -8.18
CA ALA A 214 -4.15 -6.28 -9.61
C ALA A 214 -5.54 -5.96 -10.15
N SER A 215 -5.62 -5.72 -11.47
CA SER A 215 -6.82 -5.34 -12.22
C SER A 215 -7.31 -3.91 -11.92
N ALA A 216 -8.45 -3.52 -12.48
CA ALA A 216 -9.04 -2.21 -12.26
C ALA A 216 -9.50 -2.05 -10.80
N THR A 217 -9.50 -0.81 -10.30
CA THR A 217 -9.93 -0.46 -8.94
C THR A 217 -11.45 -0.45 -8.75
N ASP A 218 -12.14 -1.33 -9.49
CA ASP A 218 -13.55 -1.66 -9.36
C ASP A 218 -13.72 -3.00 -8.58
N TYR A 219 -14.82 -3.71 -8.76
CA TYR A 219 -15.07 -4.99 -8.09
C TYR A 219 -14.12 -6.12 -8.54
N ASN A 220 -13.33 -5.93 -9.60
CA ASN A 220 -12.31 -6.88 -10.03
C ASN A 220 -10.98 -6.72 -9.32
N TYR A 221 -10.77 -5.61 -8.59
CA TYR A 221 -9.56 -5.40 -7.81
C TYR A 221 -9.35 -6.52 -6.80
N CYS A 222 -8.14 -7.04 -6.74
CA CYS A 222 -7.82 -8.23 -5.95
C CYS A 222 -6.35 -8.26 -5.56
N ILE A 223 -5.98 -9.16 -4.66
CA ILE A 223 -4.60 -9.29 -4.17
C ILE A 223 -3.98 -10.58 -4.69
N GLY A 224 -2.77 -10.46 -5.25
CA GLY A 224 -1.84 -11.55 -5.54
C GLY A 224 -0.72 -11.65 -4.51
N LEU A 225 0.10 -12.68 -4.60
CA LEU A 225 1.17 -12.95 -3.64
C LEU A 225 2.45 -13.39 -4.34
N LEU A 226 3.57 -12.76 -3.98
CA LEU A 226 4.92 -13.22 -4.26
C LEU A 226 5.53 -13.80 -2.99
N THR A 227 6.28 -14.89 -3.12
CA THR A 227 6.95 -15.56 -2.00
C THR A 227 8.41 -15.81 -2.35
N ALA A 228 9.31 -15.49 -1.42
CA ALA A 228 10.72 -15.87 -1.48
C ALA A 228 11.17 -16.45 -0.14
N ASP A 229 12.12 -17.39 -0.15
CA ASP A 229 12.80 -17.79 1.07
C ASP A 229 13.69 -16.63 1.58
N ASP A 230 13.74 -16.42 2.87
CA ASP A 230 14.47 -15.30 3.48
C ASP A 230 16.00 -15.43 3.36
N THR A 231 16.49 -16.59 2.92
CA THR A 231 17.90 -16.85 2.62
C THR A 231 18.28 -16.52 1.17
N ASN A 232 17.31 -16.33 0.30
CA ASN A 232 17.56 -16.07 -1.12
C ASN A 232 18.05 -14.62 -1.38
N ASP A 233 18.69 -14.43 -2.53
CA ASP A 233 18.98 -13.09 -3.06
C ASP A 233 17.68 -12.46 -3.57
N LEU A 234 17.18 -11.44 -2.89
CA LEU A 234 15.93 -10.77 -3.21
C LEU A 234 16.01 -9.96 -4.53
N LEU A 235 17.22 -9.67 -5.02
CA LEU A 235 17.43 -9.01 -6.31
C LEU A 235 17.57 -10.01 -7.47
N ASN A 236 17.41 -11.31 -7.22
CA ASN A 236 17.27 -12.31 -8.26
C ASN A 236 15.78 -12.57 -8.53
N PRO A 237 15.24 -12.26 -9.73
CA PRO A 237 13.83 -12.51 -10.05
C PRO A 237 13.40 -13.97 -9.83
N LEU A 238 14.31 -14.93 -10.01
CA LEU A 238 14.05 -16.36 -9.82
C LEU A 238 13.89 -16.77 -8.35
N SER A 239 14.20 -15.87 -7.41
CA SER A 239 13.94 -16.10 -5.98
C SER A 239 12.47 -15.97 -5.62
N TRP A 240 11.67 -15.34 -6.49
CA TRP A 240 10.27 -15.06 -6.25
C TRP A 240 9.36 -16.03 -6.98
N SER A 241 8.50 -16.70 -6.24
CA SER A 241 7.37 -17.45 -6.79
C SER A 241 6.09 -16.64 -6.68
N LYS A 242 5.27 -16.68 -7.73
CA LYS A 242 4.02 -15.94 -7.86
C LYS A 242 2.82 -16.87 -7.74
N SER A 243 1.82 -16.48 -6.95
CA SER A 243 0.56 -17.21 -6.88
C SER A 243 -0.16 -17.19 -8.25
N SER A 244 -0.60 -18.35 -8.73
CA SER A 244 -1.30 -18.46 -10.02
C SER A 244 -2.77 -18.00 -9.97
N VAL A 245 -3.30 -17.83 -8.76
CA VAL A 245 -4.64 -17.34 -8.47
C VAL A 245 -4.57 -16.21 -7.46
N PRO A 246 -5.53 -15.29 -7.43
CA PRO A 246 -5.56 -14.26 -6.42
C PRO A 246 -5.77 -14.88 -5.03
N VAL A 247 -5.16 -14.28 -4.01
CA VAL A 247 -5.26 -14.73 -2.61
C VAL A 247 -6.36 -14.02 -1.82
N PHE A 248 -6.90 -12.92 -2.38
CA PHE A 248 -7.97 -12.14 -1.75
C PHE A 248 -8.79 -11.41 -2.82
N THR A 249 -10.10 -11.63 -2.84
CA THR A 249 -10.99 -11.16 -3.91
C THR A 249 -12.32 -10.67 -3.33
N THR A 250 -13.14 -10.05 -4.18
CA THR A 250 -14.53 -9.68 -3.87
C THR A 250 -15.29 -10.80 -3.16
N SER A 251 -15.95 -10.46 -2.06
CA SER A 251 -16.89 -11.33 -1.35
C SER A 251 -18.32 -10.85 -1.57
N TYR A 252 -19.06 -11.55 -2.43
CA TYR A 252 -20.48 -11.25 -2.65
C TYR A 252 -21.34 -11.56 -1.42
N GLU A 253 -20.94 -12.56 -0.62
CA GLU A 253 -21.63 -12.94 0.61
C GLU A 253 -21.55 -11.82 1.66
N ASN A 254 -20.39 -11.18 1.78
CA ASN A 254 -20.14 -10.14 2.78
C ASN A 254 -20.34 -8.72 2.22
N ASN A 255 -20.79 -8.57 0.97
CA ASN A 255 -20.92 -7.28 0.29
C ASN A 255 -19.65 -6.44 0.35
N GLN A 256 -18.49 -7.08 0.02
CA GLN A 256 -17.19 -6.43 -0.04
C GLN A 256 -16.63 -6.55 -1.44
N TYR A 257 -16.43 -5.45 -2.13
CA TYR A 257 -16.09 -5.39 -3.55
C TYR A 257 -14.76 -4.69 -3.77
N GLY A 258 -13.91 -5.32 -4.61
CA GLY A 258 -12.61 -4.80 -4.98
C GLY A 258 -11.65 -4.64 -3.79
N PRO A 259 -11.44 -5.67 -2.95
CA PRO A 259 -10.50 -5.58 -1.85
C PRO A 259 -9.08 -5.53 -2.37
N GLY A 260 -8.29 -4.56 -1.88
CA GLY A 260 -6.91 -4.44 -2.31
C GLY A 260 -6.13 -3.37 -1.58
N HIS A 261 -4.97 -3.06 -2.14
CA HIS A 261 -3.98 -2.10 -1.65
C HIS A 261 -3.80 -2.21 -0.13
N ASN A 262 -3.42 -3.42 0.29
CA ASN A 262 -3.32 -3.75 1.70
C ASN A 262 -2.01 -3.28 2.32
N SER A 263 -2.02 -3.16 3.64
CA SER A 263 -0.83 -3.15 4.49
C SER A 263 -0.95 -4.21 5.57
N PHE A 264 0.16 -4.50 6.23
CA PHE A 264 0.19 -5.42 7.37
C PHE A 264 0.58 -4.66 8.64
N THR A 265 -0.09 -5.00 9.74
CA THR A 265 0.27 -4.54 11.08
C THR A 265 0.10 -5.69 12.07
N VAL A 266 0.18 -5.42 13.36
CA VAL A 266 -0.04 -6.40 14.41
C VAL A 266 -1.10 -5.91 15.39
N SER A 267 -1.78 -6.82 16.07
CA SER A 267 -2.74 -6.53 17.12
C SER A 267 -2.11 -5.76 18.30
N GLU A 268 -2.94 -5.23 19.17
CA GLU A 268 -2.54 -4.42 20.32
C GLU A 268 -1.55 -5.15 21.24
N ASP A 269 -1.72 -6.45 21.42
CA ASP A 269 -0.84 -7.33 22.20
C ASP A 269 0.38 -7.87 21.42
N ASN A 270 0.55 -7.49 20.15
CA ASN A 270 1.60 -7.98 19.22
C ASN A 270 1.57 -9.50 18.93
N GLN A 271 0.46 -10.19 19.16
CA GLN A 271 0.38 -11.64 18.99
C GLN A 271 -0.21 -12.05 17.63
N THR A 272 -1.02 -11.19 17.02
CA THR A 272 -1.76 -11.50 15.79
C THR A 272 -1.36 -10.56 14.67
N ASP A 273 -1.05 -11.11 13.50
CA ASP A 273 -0.86 -10.32 12.29
C ASP A 273 -2.22 -9.83 11.78
N ILE A 274 -2.29 -8.56 11.38
CA ILE A 274 -3.51 -7.91 10.93
C ILE A 274 -3.35 -7.46 9.49
N LEU A 275 -4.32 -7.84 8.65
CA LEU A 275 -4.48 -7.35 7.28
C LEU A 275 -5.34 -6.07 7.32
N ILE A 276 -4.77 -4.99 6.83
CA ILE A 276 -5.48 -3.73 6.57
C ILE A 276 -5.66 -3.59 5.07
N TYR A 277 -6.84 -3.29 4.59
CA TYR A 277 -7.14 -3.19 3.16
C TYR A 277 -8.29 -2.22 2.92
N HIS A 278 -8.48 -1.76 1.70
CA HIS A 278 -9.70 -1.07 1.34
C HIS A 278 -10.65 -1.98 0.55
N ALA A 279 -11.94 -1.72 0.64
CA ALA A 279 -12.98 -2.27 -0.21
C ALA A 279 -14.20 -1.35 -0.21
N ARG A 280 -15.11 -1.54 -1.19
CA ARG A 280 -16.44 -0.92 -1.21
C ARG A 280 -17.50 -1.91 -0.72
N ASN A 281 -18.60 -1.40 -0.21
CA ASN A 281 -19.76 -2.24 0.16
C ASN A 281 -20.85 -2.31 -0.94
N TYR A 282 -20.51 -1.90 -2.16
CA TYR A 282 -21.34 -2.01 -3.37
C TYR A 282 -20.47 -2.30 -4.58
N LYS A 283 -21.09 -2.95 -5.58
CA LYS A 283 -20.41 -3.40 -6.79
C LYS A 283 -20.37 -2.33 -7.88
N GLU A 284 -21.52 -1.71 -8.13
CA GLU A 284 -21.68 -0.78 -9.25
C GLU A 284 -21.17 0.62 -8.87
N ILE A 285 -20.29 1.18 -9.68
CA ILE A 285 -19.68 2.49 -9.50
C ILE A 285 -20.15 3.39 -10.62
N GLU A 286 -20.59 4.60 -10.30
CA GLU A 286 -20.90 5.61 -11.29
C GLU A 286 -19.64 6.41 -11.66
N GLY A 287 -19.32 6.47 -12.95
CA GLY A 287 -18.15 7.21 -13.45
C GLY A 287 -16.84 6.45 -13.31
N ILE A 288 -15.76 7.17 -13.00
CA ILE A 288 -14.40 6.63 -12.88
C ILE A 288 -14.19 6.07 -11.47
N SER A 289 -13.72 4.84 -11.35
CA SER A 289 -13.54 4.17 -10.06
C SER A 289 -12.59 4.89 -9.10
N LEU A 290 -11.63 5.64 -9.62
CA LEU A 290 -10.70 6.45 -8.80
C LEU A 290 -11.36 7.69 -8.21
N ASP A 291 -12.44 8.20 -8.83
CA ASP A 291 -13.20 9.36 -8.34
C ASP A 291 -14.27 8.95 -7.30
N ASP A 292 -14.60 7.67 -7.21
CA ASP A 292 -15.50 7.15 -6.18
C ASP A 292 -14.81 7.14 -4.81
N PRO A 293 -15.29 7.93 -3.83
CA PRO A 293 -14.59 8.14 -2.56
C PRO A 293 -14.72 6.95 -1.59
N ASN A 294 -15.59 5.97 -1.87
CA ASN A 294 -16.05 5.01 -0.87
C ASN A 294 -15.20 3.73 -0.81
N ARG A 295 -13.93 3.82 -1.15
CA ARG A 295 -12.95 2.82 -0.75
C ARG A 295 -12.66 2.98 0.74
N HIS A 296 -13.31 2.18 1.58
CA HIS A 296 -13.20 2.28 3.03
C HIS A 296 -12.11 1.35 3.55
N ALA A 297 -11.31 1.83 4.50
CA ALA A 297 -10.31 1.00 5.15
C ALA A 297 -10.96 0.00 6.13
N ARG A 298 -10.48 -1.24 6.09
CA ARG A 298 -10.92 -2.36 6.91
C ARG A 298 -9.76 -3.09 7.54
N ALA A 299 -10.04 -3.80 8.62
CA ALA A 299 -9.07 -4.62 9.32
C ALA A 299 -9.64 -6.03 9.55
N GLN A 300 -8.79 -7.04 9.36
CA GLN A 300 -9.11 -8.41 9.76
C GLN A 300 -7.85 -9.16 10.16
N LYS A 301 -8.00 -10.26 10.91
CA LYS A 301 -6.88 -11.15 11.22
C LYS A 301 -6.31 -11.76 9.95
N LEU A 302 -4.99 -11.78 9.88
CA LEU A 302 -4.26 -12.61 8.94
C LEU A 302 -3.86 -13.90 9.66
N THR A 303 -4.27 -15.04 9.14
CA THR A 303 -3.89 -16.35 9.66
C THR A 303 -2.82 -17.00 8.79
N TRP A 304 -2.33 -18.17 9.21
CA TRP A 304 -1.24 -18.86 8.54
C TRP A 304 -1.62 -20.30 8.25
N ASN A 305 -1.36 -20.75 7.02
CA ASN A 305 -1.51 -22.14 6.62
C ASN A 305 -0.41 -23.01 7.24
N ASP A 306 -0.61 -24.34 7.27
CA ASP A 306 0.35 -25.30 7.79
C ASP A 306 1.70 -25.28 7.04
N ASP A 307 1.70 -24.87 5.77
CA ASP A 307 2.91 -24.70 4.96
C ASP A 307 3.65 -23.37 5.22
N GLY A 308 3.15 -22.58 6.16
CA GLY A 308 3.72 -21.29 6.55
C GLY A 308 3.37 -20.12 5.64
N THR A 309 2.48 -20.30 4.65
CA THR A 309 1.99 -19.21 3.81
C THR A 309 0.86 -18.42 4.49
N PRO A 310 0.68 -17.12 4.19
CA PRO A 310 -0.40 -16.33 4.76
C PRO A 310 -1.76 -16.78 4.19
N HIS A 311 -2.75 -16.89 5.05
CA HIS A 311 -4.14 -17.15 4.69
C HIS A 311 -4.96 -15.88 4.88
N PHE A 312 -5.34 -15.26 3.75
CA PHE A 312 -6.07 -13.99 3.73
C PHE A 312 -7.57 -14.16 4.08
N GLY A 313 -8.14 -15.34 3.81
CA GLY A 313 -9.58 -15.59 3.98
C GLY A 313 -10.42 -14.84 2.96
N SER A 314 -11.59 -14.39 3.38
CA SER A 314 -12.49 -13.51 2.60
C SER A 314 -12.64 -12.16 3.29
N PRO A 315 -12.85 -11.07 2.54
CA PRO A 315 -13.15 -9.77 3.12
C PRO A 315 -14.35 -9.86 4.09
N VAL A 316 -14.18 -9.32 5.30
CA VAL A 316 -15.22 -9.38 6.33
C VAL A 316 -16.33 -8.34 6.08
N ALA A 317 -17.57 -8.68 6.46
CA ALA A 317 -18.70 -7.76 6.34
C ALA A 317 -18.50 -6.51 7.21
N ASP A 318 -19.16 -5.41 6.83
CA ASP A 318 -19.25 -4.22 7.66
C ASP A 318 -20.02 -4.54 8.95
N PHE A 319 -19.67 -3.86 10.03
CA PHE A 319 -20.40 -3.96 11.28
C PHE A 319 -21.72 -3.17 11.17
N ASN A 320 -22.83 -3.85 11.40
CA ASN A 320 -24.19 -3.28 11.39
C ASN A 320 -24.54 -2.58 12.71
#